data_1f0f51b698809d2a4217f2ec2badd2dd
#
_entry.id   1f0f51b698809d2a4217f2ec2badd2dd
#
_cell.length_a   1.000
_cell.length_b   1.000
_cell.length_c   1.000
_cell.angle_alpha   90.00
_cell.angle_beta   90.00
_cell.angle_gamma   90.00
#
_symmetry.space_group_name_H-M   'P 1'
#
loop_
_entity.id
_entity.type
_entity.pdbx_description
1 polymer ?
#
loop_
_entity_poly.entity_id
_entity_poly.type
_entity_poly.pdbx_seq_one_letter_code
_entity_poly.pdbx_strand_id
1 'polypeptide(L)'
;MQIISDKTEFKLKGVSAVAIGKFDGIHAGHYRLIDEILRQKKNGLQSVIFTFFPSATVYFGGEDAKELTTREEKREIFERMGIDVLVEFPLNPETAATDPVDFVKKILIEMMNMKFLAAGEDVSFGKGGKGNRVLLEEMAEENDFTVKIIEKIFDHGKEISSTYVREEILKGNMELASELLSR
;
A
#
# COMPACT_ATOMS: atom_id res chain seq x y z
N MET A 1 -8.79 4.98 -14.15
CA MET A 1 -8.70 4.20 -12.87
C MET A 1 -10.03 4.22 -12.13
N GLN A 2 -10.53 3.08 -11.64
CA GLN A 2 -11.69 3.05 -10.73
C GLN A 2 -11.23 3.40 -9.31
N ILE A 3 -11.99 4.26 -8.61
CA ILE A 3 -11.72 4.58 -7.20
C ILE A 3 -12.85 4.03 -6.34
N ILE A 4 -12.50 3.27 -5.30
CA ILE A 4 -13.41 2.79 -4.27
C ILE A 4 -13.00 3.47 -2.96
N SER A 5 -13.84 4.39 -2.48
CA SER A 5 -13.60 5.14 -1.25
C SER A 5 -14.84 5.17 -0.37
N ASP A 6 -14.63 5.40 0.91
CA ASP A 6 -15.68 5.56 1.92
C ASP A 6 -16.64 4.36 2.03
N LYS A 7 -16.17 3.14 1.67
CA LYS A 7 -16.91 1.89 1.73
C LYS A 7 -16.09 0.82 2.46
N THR A 8 -16.74 0.14 3.39
CA THR A 8 -16.19 -1.02 4.09
C THR A 8 -16.64 -2.34 3.48
N GLU A 9 -17.60 -2.30 2.53
CA GLU A 9 -18.11 -3.45 1.79
C GLU A 9 -18.13 -3.15 0.30
N PHE A 10 -17.49 -3.99 -0.48
CA PHE A 10 -17.48 -3.98 -1.95
C PHE A 10 -17.03 -5.36 -2.46
N LYS A 11 -17.15 -5.58 -3.75
CA LYS A 11 -16.57 -6.78 -4.38
C LYS A 11 -16.08 -6.45 -5.78
N LEU A 12 -14.80 -6.72 -6.04
CA LEU A 12 -14.24 -6.64 -7.39
C LEU A 12 -14.70 -7.83 -8.23
N LYS A 13 -15.06 -7.55 -9.48
CA LYS A 13 -15.52 -8.59 -10.41
C LYS A 13 -14.37 -9.41 -10.99
N GLY A 14 -13.23 -8.77 -11.25
CA GLY A 14 -12.04 -9.41 -11.82
C GLY A 14 -11.10 -9.95 -10.74
N VAL A 15 -10.27 -10.90 -11.13
CA VAL A 15 -9.17 -11.40 -10.30
C VAL A 15 -8.11 -10.30 -10.18
N SER A 16 -7.52 -10.11 -9.01
CA SER A 16 -6.66 -8.97 -8.77
C SER A 16 -5.24 -9.31 -8.30
N ALA A 17 -4.32 -8.42 -8.65
CA ALA A 17 -2.99 -8.28 -8.07
C ALA A 17 -3.00 -7.02 -7.21
N VAL A 18 -2.78 -7.17 -5.92
CA VAL A 18 -2.92 -6.10 -4.92
C VAL A 18 -1.55 -5.68 -4.40
N ALA A 19 -1.31 -4.37 -4.32
CA ALA A 19 -0.23 -3.82 -3.52
C ALA A 19 -0.81 -3.12 -2.30
N ILE A 20 -0.33 -3.49 -1.10
CA ILE A 20 -0.75 -2.86 0.14
C ILE A 20 0.34 -1.94 0.69
N GLY A 21 -0.06 -0.74 1.13
CA GLY A 21 0.88 0.22 1.67
C GLY A 21 0.24 1.55 2.07
N LYS A 22 1.03 2.40 2.72
CA LYS A 22 0.62 3.78 3.03
C LYS A 22 0.74 4.70 1.82
N PHE A 23 1.67 4.40 0.93
CA PHE A 23 1.97 5.16 -0.31
C PHE A 23 2.13 6.66 -0.06
N ASP A 24 2.77 7.01 1.05
CA ASP A 24 3.05 8.38 1.39
C ASP A 24 4.38 8.82 0.78
N GLY A 25 4.34 9.86 -0.06
CA GLY A 25 5.49 10.34 -0.81
C GLY A 25 5.93 9.45 -1.97
N ILE A 26 5.21 8.41 -2.33
CA ILE A 26 5.47 7.44 -3.42
C ILE A 26 6.94 7.41 -3.88
N HIS A 27 7.80 6.83 -3.05
CA HIS A 27 9.25 6.71 -3.27
C HIS A 27 9.61 5.40 -4.01
N ALA A 28 10.90 5.19 -4.31
CA ALA A 28 11.39 4.04 -5.09
C ALA A 28 10.90 2.68 -4.58
N GLY A 29 10.77 2.48 -3.25
CA GLY A 29 10.19 1.26 -2.68
C GLY A 29 8.74 1.02 -3.08
N HIS A 30 7.93 2.09 -3.11
CA HIS A 30 6.55 2.01 -3.57
C HIS A 30 6.46 1.72 -5.07
N TYR A 31 7.35 2.30 -5.88
CA TYR A 31 7.40 1.99 -7.32
C TYR A 31 7.64 0.50 -7.58
N ARG A 32 8.50 -0.16 -6.80
CA ARG A 32 8.71 -1.62 -6.95
C ARG A 32 7.46 -2.43 -6.62
N LEU A 33 6.73 -2.08 -5.56
CA LEU A 33 5.44 -2.71 -5.24
C LEU A 33 4.46 -2.58 -6.41
N ILE A 34 4.35 -1.36 -6.94
CA ILE A 34 3.44 -1.04 -8.04
C ILE A 34 3.83 -1.79 -9.32
N ASP A 35 5.12 -1.84 -9.64
CA ASP A 35 5.64 -2.54 -10.83
C ASP A 35 5.31 -4.05 -10.79
N GLU A 36 5.42 -4.68 -9.62
CA GLU A 36 5.07 -6.10 -9.46
C GLU A 36 3.59 -6.37 -9.77
N ILE A 37 2.68 -5.53 -9.30
CA ILE A 37 1.24 -5.71 -9.62
C ILE A 37 0.91 -5.36 -11.06
N LEU A 38 1.57 -4.36 -11.65
CA LEU A 38 1.40 -4.02 -13.06
C LEU A 38 1.86 -5.15 -13.99
N ARG A 39 2.95 -5.85 -13.62
CA ARG A 39 3.41 -7.04 -14.36
C ARG A 39 2.39 -8.16 -14.39
N GLN A 40 1.51 -8.26 -13.38
CA GLN A 40 0.47 -9.29 -13.34
C GLN A 40 -0.67 -9.03 -14.33
N LYS A 41 -0.76 -7.84 -14.92
CA LYS A 41 -1.75 -7.56 -16.00
C LYS A 41 -1.59 -8.50 -17.19
N LYS A 42 -0.36 -8.91 -17.53
CA LYS A 42 -0.10 -9.92 -18.57
C LYS A 42 -0.73 -11.30 -18.27
N ASN A 43 -0.99 -11.58 -17.00
CA ASN A 43 -1.64 -12.80 -16.51
C ASN A 43 -3.16 -12.61 -16.36
N GLY A 44 -3.72 -11.49 -16.81
CA GLY A 44 -5.15 -11.17 -16.74
C GLY A 44 -5.63 -10.66 -15.39
N LEU A 45 -4.72 -10.31 -14.45
CA LEU A 45 -5.11 -9.75 -13.17
C LEU A 45 -5.27 -8.23 -13.27
N GLN A 46 -6.28 -7.68 -12.58
CA GLN A 46 -6.41 -6.23 -12.39
C GLN A 46 -5.36 -5.73 -11.39
N SER A 47 -4.69 -4.62 -11.71
CA SER A 47 -3.78 -3.98 -10.77
C SER A 47 -4.57 -3.14 -9.74
N VAL A 48 -4.39 -3.44 -8.46
CA VAL A 48 -5.13 -2.82 -7.36
C VAL A 48 -4.16 -2.25 -6.33
N ILE A 49 -4.30 -0.98 -6.01
CA ILE A 49 -3.67 -0.37 -4.84
C ILE A 49 -4.66 -0.40 -3.69
N PHE A 50 -4.23 -0.91 -2.54
CA PHE A 50 -4.96 -0.81 -1.29
C PHE A 50 -4.21 0.11 -0.32
N THR A 51 -4.90 1.14 0.13
CA THR A 51 -4.43 2.05 1.17
C THR A 51 -5.56 2.43 2.10
N PHE A 52 -5.24 2.83 3.33
CA PHE A 52 -6.22 3.37 4.27
C PHE A 52 -6.44 4.87 4.06
N PHE A 53 -7.68 5.33 4.32
CA PHE A 53 -7.99 6.75 4.40
C PHE A 53 -8.91 7.03 5.61
N PRO A 54 -8.51 7.97 6.54
CA PRO A 54 -7.17 8.60 6.56
C PRO A 54 -6.05 7.56 6.67
N SER A 55 -4.82 7.92 6.31
CA SER A 55 -3.71 6.98 6.44
C SER A 55 -3.44 6.64 7.91
N ALA A 56 -2.83 5.48 8.16
CA ALA A 56 -2.43 5.09 9.51
C ALA A 56 -1.51 6.13 10.18
N THR A 57 -0.68 6.82 9.41
CA THR A 57 0.18 7.91 9.91
C THR A 57 -0.66 9.06 10.46
N VAL A 58 -1.69 9.49 9.74
CA VAL A 58 -2.60 10.56 10.19
C VAL A 58 -3.49 10.07 11.32
N TYR A 59 -4.09 8.90 11.18
CA TYR A 59 -5.05 8.37 12.16
C TYR A 59 -4.45 8.16 13.55
N PHE A 60 -3.22 7.62 13.62
CA PHE A 60 -2.54 7.33 14.89
C PHE A 60 -1.51 8.38 15.32
N GLY A 61 -1.10 9.26 14.40
CA GLY A 61 0.00 10.21 14.63
C GLY A 61 -0.38 11.53 15.30
N GLY A 62 -1.68 11.79 15.52
CA GLY A 62 -2.18 13.02 16.15
C GLY A 62 -2.24 14.22 15.20
N GLU A 63 -2.47 15.43 15.76
CA GLU A 63 -2.79 16.66 15.01
C GLU A 63 -1.66 17.15 14.09
N ASP A 64 -0.40 16.85 14.42
CA ASP A 64 0.76 17.26 13.63
C ASP A 64 1.18 16.28 12.54
N ALA A 65 0.52 15.13 12.46
CA ALA A 65 0.85 14.10 11.47
C ALA A 65 0.38 14.51 10.06
N LYS A 66 1.34 14.86 9.19
CA LYS A 66 1.09 15.26 7.81
C LYS A 66 1.66 14.24 6.84
N GLU A 67 0.95 14.00 5.75
CA GLU A 67 1.45 13.21 4.63
C GLU A 67 2.30 14.06 3.69
N LEU A 68 3.25 13.42 3.02
CA LEU A 68 4.09 14.02 1.97
C LEU A 68 3.31 14.26 0.68
N THR A 69 2.22 13.50 0.50
CA THR A 69 1.44 13.49 -0.73
C THR A 69 -0.03 13.57 -0.36
N THR A 70 -0.75 14.52 -0.92
CA THR A 70 -2.20 14.65 -0.75
C THR A 70 -2.94 13.45 -1.36
N ARG A 71 -4.20 13.30 -0.99
CA ARG A 71 -5.08 12.25 -1.54
C ARG A 71 -5.23 12.39 -3.06
N GLU A 72 -5.41 13.61 -3.52
CA GLU A 72 -5.58 13.97 -4.93
C GLU A 72 -4.32 13.66 -5.73
N GLU A 73 -3.16 14.05 -5.24
CA GLU A 73 -1.87 13.74 -5.87
C GLU A 73 -1.63 12.23 -5.98
N LYS A 74 -1.94 11.45 -4.93
CA LYS A 74 -1.84 9.98 -4.98
C LYS A 74 -2.71 9.39 -6.09
N ARG A 75 -3.96 9.85 -6.21
CA ARG A 75 -4.90 9.42 -7.25
C ARG A 75 -4.37 9.70 -8.64
N GLU A 76 -3.86 10.92 -8.88
CA GLU A 76 -3.27 11.30 -10.17
C GLU A 76 -2.03 10.49 -10.52
N ILE A 77 -1.15 10.23 -9.54
CA ILE A 77 0.05 9.42 -9.76
C ILE A 77 -0.34 7.99 -10.13
N PHE A 78 -1.23 7.34 -9.38
CA PHE A 78 -1.65 5.97 -9.68
C PHE A 78 -2.38 5.86 -11.02
N GLU A 79 -3.19 6.85 -11.37
CA GLU A 79 -3.86 6.88 -12.68
C GLU A 79 -2.85 6.98 -13.82
N ARG A 80 -1.85 7.88 -13.71
CA ARG A 80 -0.75 8.00 -14.69
C ARG A 80 0.08 6.73 -14.81
N MET A 81 0.24 5.98 -13.72
CA MET A 81 0.96 4.70 -13.72
C MET A 81 0.14 3.56 -14.35
N GLY A 82 -1.13 3.77 -14.67
CA GLY A 82 -2.00 2.78 -15.29
C GLY A 82 -2.58 1.76 -14.32
N ILE A 83 -2.77 2.13 -13.05
CA ILE A 83 -3.48 1.30 -12.06
C ILE A 83 -4.95 1.19 -12.46
N ASP A 84 -5.52 -0.02 -12.36
CA ASP A 84 -6.91 -0.26 -12.71
C ASP A 84 -7.87 0.16 -11.60
N VAL A 85 -7.52 -0.13 -10.33
CA VAL A 85 -8.38 0.15 -9.16
C VAL A 85 -7.56 0.71 -8.00
N LEU A 86 -8.04 1.78 -7.39
CA LEU A 86 -7.56 2.31 -6.11
C LEU A 86 -8.63 2.09 -5.05
N VAL A 87 -8.28 1.38 -3.99
CA VAL A 87 -9.10 1.18 -2.79
C VAL A 87 -8.56 2.05 -1.67
N GLU A 88 -9.30 3.10 -1.32
CA GLU A 88 -9.08 3.95 -0.16
C GLU A 88 -10.00 3.47 0.96
N PHE A 89 -9.54 2.45 1.69
CA PHE A 89 -10.37 1.79 2.69
C PHE A 89 -10.49 2.66 3.95
N PRO A 90 -11.71 2.88 4.49
CA PRO A 90 -11.88 3.72 5.67
C PRO A 90 -11.08 3.18 6.86
N LEU A 91 -10.28 4.06 7.50
CA LEU A 91 -9.63 3.76 8.77
C LEU A 91 -10.40 4.44 9.90
N ASN A 92 -11.07 3.64 10.71
CA ASN A 92 -11.87 4.05 11.83
C ASN A 92 -11.71 3.04 13.00
N PRO A 93 -12.31 3.23 14.18
CA PRO A 93 -12.14 2.31 15.31
C PRO A 93 -12.53 0.86 15.01
N GLU A 94 -13.55 0.64 14.17
CA GLU A 94 -14.01 -0.69 13.77
C GLU A 94 -13.00 -1.37 12.85
N THR A 95 -12.61 -0.70 11.75
CA THR A 95 -11.68 -1.26 10.77
C THR A 95 -10.26 -1.39 11.32
N ALA A 96 -9.84 -0.49 12.22
CA ALA A 96 -8.57 -0.59 12.95
C ALA A 96 -8.53 -1.79 13.94
N ALA A 97 -9.68 -2.29 14.35
CA ALA A 97 -9.81 -3.46 15.23
C ALA A 97 -9.95 -4.79 14.48
N THR A 98 -9.89 -4.78 13.14
CA THR A 98 -9.99 -5.99 12.31
C THR A 98 -8.86 -6.96 12.63
N ASP A 99 -9.22 -8.22 12.90
CA ASP A 99 -8.24 -9.28 13.11
C ASP A 99 -7.34 -9.46 11.85
N PRO A 100 -6.02 -9.69 12.00
CA PRO A 100 -5.14 -9.83 10.84
C PRO A 100 -5.54 -10.94 9.87
N VAL A 101 -6.02 -12.09 10.36
CA VAL A 101 -6.48 -13.19 9.50
C VAL A 101 -7.75 -12.79 8.76
N ASP A 102 -8.69 -12.12 9.45
CA ASP A 102 -9.91 -11.58 8.83
C ASP A 102 -9.61 -10.50 7.80
N PHE A 103 -8.61 -9.65 8.04
CA PHE A 103 -8.16 -8.68 7.06
C PHE A 103 -7.75 -9.34 5.74
N VAL A 104 -6.95 -10.40 5.81
CA VAL A 104 -6.53 -11.13 4.60
C VAL A 104 -7.72 -11.86 3.96
N LYS A 105 -8.49 -12.64 4.72
CA LYS A 105 -9.58 -13.46 4.18
C LYS A 105 -10.73 -12.61 3.63
N LYS A 106 -11.26 -11.71 4.44
CA LYS A 106 -12.47 -10.94 4.08
C LYS A 106 -12.17 -9.78 3.13
N ILE A 107 -11.09 -9.01 3.42
CA ILE A 107 -10.82 -7.81 2.64
C ILE A 107 -9.98 -8.13 1.40
N LEU A 108 -8.81 -8.78 1.56
CA LEU A 108 -7.94 -9.03 0.40
C LEU A 108 -8.50 -10.12 -0.52
N ILE A 109 -8.90 -11.27 0.03
CA ILE A 109 -9.35 -12.40 -0.79
C ILE A 109 -10.80 -12.23 -1.25
N GLU A 110 -11.75 -12.04 -0.33
CA GLU A 110 -13.18 -12.08 -0.68
C GLU A 110 -13.65 -10.80 -1.38
N MET A 111 -13.29 -9.59 -0.87
CA MET A 111 -13.73 -8.33 -1.46
C MET A 111 -12.93 -7.96 -2.69
N MET A 112 -11.60 -8.14 -2.67
CA MET A 112 -10.74 -7.76 -3.79
C MET A 112 -10.45 -8.90 -4.76
N ASN A 113 -10.96 -10.12 -4.53
CA ASN A 113 -10.72 -11.29 -5.38
C ASN A 113 -9.22 -11.47 -5.68
N MET A 114 -8.38 -11.33 -4.64
CA MET A 114 -6.93 -11.29 -4.75
C MET A 114 -6.34 -12.67 -5.02
N LYS A 115 -5.42 -12.73 -5.98
CA LYS A 115 -4.59 -13.91 -6.28
C LYS A 115 -3.09 -13.61 -6.26
N PHE A 116 -2.71 -12.34 -6.22
CA PHE A 116 -1.33 -11.91 -6.07
C PHE A 116 -1.26 -10.71 -5.13
N LEU A 117 -0.34 -10.76 -4.18
CA LEU A 117 -0.09 -9.69 -3.21
C LEU A 117 1.36 -9.24 -3.28
N ALA A 118 1.58 -7.94 -3.43
CA ALA A 118 2.88 -7.30 -3.23
C ALA A 118 2.86 -6.50 -1.92
N ALA A 119 3.82 -6.74 -1.05
CA ALA A 119 3.96 -6.06 0.23
C ALA A 119 5.44 -5.80 0.57
N GLY A 120 5.72 -4.72 1.29
CA GLY A 120 7.06 -4.48 1.83
C GLY A 120 7.42 -5.49 2.94
N GLU A 121 8.70 -5.70 3.18
CA GLU A 121 9.16 -6.63 4.24
C GLU A 121 8.78 -6.19 5.66
N ASP A 122 8.51 -4.90 5.86
CA ASP A 122 8.05 -4.29 7.11
C ASP A 122 6.52 -4.07 7.14
N VAL A 123 5.79 -4.78 6.28
CA VAL A 123 4.32 -4.69 6.22
C VAL A 123 3.70 -4.99 7.58
N SER A 124 2.75 -4.14 7.97
CA SER A 124 2.02 -4.27 9.22
C SER A 124 0.55 -3.94 8.98
N PHE A 125 -0.36 -4.82 9.41
CA PHE A 125 -1.80 -4.69 9.19
C PHE A 125 -2.62 -5.34 10.31
N GLY A 126 -3.93 -5.10 10.27
CA GLY A 126 -4.86 -5.60 11.27
C GLY A 126 -4.69 -4.97 12.65
N LYS A 127 -5.43 -5.46 13.61
CA LYS A 127 -5.49 -4.93 14.98
C LYS A 127 -4.11 -4.83 15.63
N GLY A 128 -3.73 -3.60 15.97
CA GLY A 128 -2.45 -3.33 16.63
C GLY A 128 -1.22 -3.66 15.76
N GLY A 129 -1.39 -3.75 14.43
CA GLY A 129 -0.29 -4.07 13.51
C GLY A 129 0.27 -5.49 13.68
N LYS A 130 -0.52 -6.42 14.21
CA LYS A 130 -0.08 -7.80 14.48
C LYS A 130 0.11 -8.65 13.22
N GLY A 131 -0.58 -8.29 12.11
CA GLY A 131 -0.35 -8.89 10.80
C GLY A 131 1.00 -8.43 10.25
N ASN A 132 1.77 -9.34 9.68
CA ASN A 132 3.09 -9.11 9.15
C ASN A 132 3.38 -10.03 7.96
N ARG A 133 4.60 -9.98 7.42
CA ARG A 133 4.99 -10.79 6.27
C ARG A 133 4.88 -12.29 6.52
N VAL A 134 5.21 -12.77 7.73
CA VAL A 134 5.19 -14.21 8.06
C VAL A 134 3.76 -14.72 7.96
N LEU A 135 2.79 -13.99 8.55
CA LEU A 135 1.38 -14.35 8.43
C LEU A 135 0.90 -14.34 6.97
N LEU A 136 1.38 -13.39 6.14
CA LEU A 136 1.02 -13.37 4.71
C LEU A 136 1.56 -14.59 3.97
N GLU A 137 2.80 -14.98 4.24
CA GLU A 137 3.44 -16.17 3.64
C GLU A 137 2.72 -17.46 4.05
N GLU A 138 2.40 -17.63 5.34
CA GLU A 138 1.61 -18.76 5.85
C GLU A 138 0.20 -18.81 5.22
N MET A 139 -0.49 -17.68 5.16
CA MET A 139 -1.82 -17.62 4.58
C MET A 139 -1.82 -17.82 3.05
N ALA A 140 -0.74 -17.46 2.36
CA ALA A 140 -0.60 -17.69 0.92
C ALA A 140 -0.60 -19.19 0.59
N GLU A 141 0.09 -20.00 1.39
CA GLU A 141 0.12 -21.44 1.24
C GLU A 141 -1.25 -22.09 1.45
N GLU A 142 -2.04 -21.54 2.39
CA GLU A 142 -3.35 -22.08 2.75
C GLU A 142 -4.49 -21.65 1.82
N ASN A 143 -4.39 -20.47 1.15
CA ASN A 143 -5.52 -19.80 0.50
C ASN A 143 -5.34 -19.56 -1.00
N ASP A 144 -4.44 -20.28 -1.66
CA ASP A 144 -4.24 -20.23 -3.12
C ASP A 144 -4.04 -18.80 -3.67
N PHE A 145 -3.10 -18.05 -3.08
CA PHE A 145 -2.59 -16.80 -3.64
C PHE A 145 -1.05 -16.75 -3.55
N THR A 146 -0.45 -15.91 -4.38
CA THR A 146 1.00 -15.67 -4.35
C THR A 146 1.29 -14.40 -3.57
N VAL A 147 2.26 -14.44 -2.66
CA VAL A 147 2.79 -13.24 -2.02
C VAL A 147 4.20 -12.93 -2.53
N LYS A 148 4.46 -11.68 -2.86
CA LYS A 148 5.77 -11.14 -3.21
C LYS A 148 6.18 -10.11 -2.19
N ILE A 149 7.16 -10.45 -1.37
CA ILE A 149 7.76 -9.49 -0.43
C ILE A 149 8.84 -8.69 -1.13
N ILE A 150 8.76 -7.38 -1.01
CA ILE A 150 9.71 -6.43 -1.60
C ILE A 150 10.66 -5.97 -0.51
N GLU A 151 11.94 -6.22 -0.75
CA GLU A 151 13.01 -5.77 0.15
C GLU A 151 13.15 -4.24 0.12
N LYS A 152 13.64 -3.68 1.21
CA LYS A 152 13.95 -2.27 1.32
C LYS A 152 15.00 -1.84 0.31
N ILE A 153 14.84 -0.62 -0.18
CA ILE A 153 15.81 0.01 -1.08
C ILE A 153 16.66 0.98 -0.27
N PHE A 154 17.94 0.98 -0.54
CA PHE A 154 18.90 1.84 0.13
C PHE A 154 19.54 2.81 -0.85
N ASP A 155 19.73 4.05 -0.42
CA ASP A 155 20.53 5.06 -1.07
C ASP A 155 21.65 5.46 -0.13
N HIS A 156 22.93 5.35 -0.58
CA HIS A 156 24.12 5.63 0.23
C HIS A 156 24.11 5.00 1.62
N GLY A 157 23.55 3.78 1.76
CA GLY A 157 23.47 3.04 3.03
C GLY A 157 22.32 3.45 3.94
N LYS A 158 21.44 4.36 3.51
CA LYS A 158 20.22 4.76 4.21
C LYS A 158 18.98 4.25 3.48
N GLU A 159 18.02 3.71 4.23
CA GLU A 159 16.76 3.21 3.66
C GLU A 159 15.96 4.35 3.01
N ILE A 160 15.54 4.16 1.75
CA ILE A 160 14.61 5.07 1.08
C ILE A 160 13.20 4.84 1.66
N SER A 161 12.73 5.82 2.40
CA SER A 161 11.44 5.77 3.10
C SER A 161 10.80 7.16 3.19
N SER A 162 9.50 7.21 3.47
CA SER A 162 8.81 8.49 3.72
C SER A 162 9.46 9.30 4.85
N THR A 163 10.02 8.61 5.85
CA THR A 163 10.77 9.26 6.95
C THR A 163 12.02 9.94 6.42
N TYR A 164 12.80 9.25 5.60
CA TYR A 164 14.00 9.83 5.01
C TYR A 164 13.67 11.05 4.14
N VAL A 165 12.66 10.95 3.31
CA VAL A 165 12.21 12.09 2.49
C VAL A 165 11.81 13.28 3.37
N ARG A 166 11.06 13.08 4.46
CA ARG A 166 10.69 14.16 5.39
C ARG A 166 11.90 14.81 6.03
N GLU A 167 12.88 14.02 6.46
CA GLU A 167 14.12 14.55 7.05
C GLU A 167 14.86 15.46 6.07
N GLU A 168 14.95 15.07 4.79
CA GLU A 168 15.65 15.88 3.79
C GLU A 168 14.88 17.16 3.44
N ILE A 169 13.56 17.12 3.39
CA ILE A 169 12.72 18.32 3.25
C ILE A 169 12.95 19.28 4.43
N LEU A 170 12.96 18.78 5.67
CA LEU A 170 13.18 19.61 6.86
C LEU A 170 14.59 20.24 6.90
N LYS A 171 15.59 19.59 6.32
CA LYS A 171 16.95 20.14 6.15
C LYS A 171 17.07 21.14 4.99
N GLY A 172 16.03 21.27 4.16
CA GLY A 172 16.06 22.10 2.95
C GLY A 172 16.71 21.43 1.73
N ASN A 173 17.03 20.13 1.80
CA ASN A 173 17.64 19.35 0.71
C ASN A 173 16.60 18.93 -0.31
N MET A 174 15.98 19.90 -0.99
CA MET A 174 14.84 19.65 -1.89
C MET A 174 15.22 18.83 -3.13
N GLU A 175 16.46 18.95 -3.61
CA GLU A 175 16.97 18.18 -4.73
C GLU A 175 16.98 16.68 -4.41
N LEU A 176 17.62 16.30 -3.30
CA LEU A 176 17.65 14.92 -2.83
C LEU A 176 16.24 14.39 -2.49
N ALA A 177 15.41 15.20 -1.84
CA ALA A 177 14.03 14.82 -1.56
C ALA A 177 13.25 14.50 -2.84
N SER A 178 13.47 15.27 -3.92
CA SER A 178 12.85 15.04 -5.23
C SER A 178 13.37 13.74 -5.88
N GLU A 179 14.69 13.49 -5.80
CA GLU A 179 15.29 12.24 -6.29
C GLU A 179 14.73 11.01 -5.58
N LEU A 180 14.63 11.05 -4.24
CA LEU A 180 14.09 9.96 -3.43
C LEU A 180 12.62 9.66 -3.75
N LEU A 181 11.85 10.67 -4.13
CA LEU A 181 10.46 10.53 -4.58
C LEU A 181 10.34 10.06 -6.04
N SER A 182 11.45 9.94 -6.76
CA SER A 182 11.47 9.54 -8.19
C SER A 182 10.53 10.40 -9.07
N ARG A 183 10.47 11.70 -8.78
CA ARG A 183 9.65 12.69 -9.48
C ARG A 183 10.48 13.53 -10.44
#